data_526c362b29a2a4950f8a24ac96c0252f
#
_entry.id   526c362b29a2a4950f8a24ac96c0252f
#
_cell.length_a   1.000
_cell.length_b   1.000
_cell.length_c   1.000
_cell.angle_alpha   90.00
_cell.angle_beta   90.00
_cell.angle_gamma   90.00
#
_symmetry.space_group_name_H-M   'P 1'
#
loop_
_entity.id
_entity.type
_entity.pdbx_description
1 polymer ?
#
loop_
_entity_poly.entity_id
_entity_poly.type
_entity_poly.pdbx_seq_one_letter_code
_entity_poly.pdbx_strand_id
1 'polypeptide(L)'
;AGPLAQAIVDYREQRTAQGAPRRFEAVEDLMRVPGVDYDLYARLSSLVTADVRGGGTVNPMAAPPAVLQVLAGGNATMAQQIDTLRQSGQTGVDLTGLDATFIGTGTVRRYRMQARVSVADGGAFVITRYVDVNPRSRDGLPWTTFHMQREVEPVPPRSSP
;
A
#
# COMPACT_ATOMS: atom_id res chain seq x y z
N ALA A 1 -3.12 -12.90 -17.67
CA ALA A 1 -3.79 -11.98 -16.75
C ALA A 1 -5.29 -12.28 -16.79
N GLY A 2 -5.98 -12.24 -15.63
CA GLY A 2 -7.44 -12.41 -15.58
C GLY A 2 -8.16 -11.22 -16.23
N PRO A 3 -9.43 -11.35 -16.59
CA PRO A 3 -10.19 -10.29 -17.29
C PRO A 3 -10.17 -8.95 -16.57
N LEU A 4 -10.19 -8.97 -15.25
CA LEU A 4 -10.14 -7.75 -14.43
C LEU A 4 -8.78 -7.05 -14.46
N ALA A 5 -7.67 -7.82 -14.42
CA ALA A 5 -6.34 -7.25 -14.56
C ALA A 5 -6.18 -6.58 -15.93
N GLN A 6 -6.74 -7.19 -16.99
CA GLN A 6 -6.76 -6.58 -18.30
C GLN A 6 -7.59 -5.30 -18.32
N ALA A 7 -8.77 -5.27 -17.69
CA ALA A 7 -9.59 -4.06 -17.61
C ALA A 7 -8.86 -2.89 -16.91
N ILE A 8 -8.03 -3.17 -15.88
CA ILE A 8 -7.20 -2.15 -15.23
C ILE A 8 -6.12 -1.61 -16.19
N VAL A 9 -5.49 -2.49 -16.97
CA VAL A 9 -4.50 -2.10 -17.97
C VAL A 9 -5.16 -1.25 -19.06
N ASP A 10 -6.27 -1.72 -19.62
CA ASP A 10 -7.04 -1.03 -20.66
C ASP A 10 -7.50 0.35 -20.20
N TYR A 11 -7.93 0.47 -18.93
CA TYR A 11 -8.28 1.76 -18.34
C TYR A 11 -7.10 2.74 -18.33
N ARG A 12 -5.90 2.28 -17.97
CA ARG A 12 -4.68 3.10 -17.99
C ARG A 12 -4.25 3.52 -19.38
N GLU A 13 -4.50 2.69 -20.39
CA GLU A 13 -4.12 2.95 -21.77
C GLU A 13 -5.10 3.92 -22.48
N GLN A 14 -6.31 4.09 -21.92
CA GLN A 14 -7.26 5.08 -22.45
C GLN A 14 -6.65 6.47 -22.39
N ARG A 15 -6.99 7.26 -23.40
CA ARG A 15 -6.59 8.67 -23.44
C ARG A 15 -7.70 9.58 -22.93
N THR A 16 -7.30 10.63 -22.23
CA THR A 16 -8.20 11.72 -21.84
C THR A 16 -8.64 12.51 -23.09
N ALA A 17 -9.63 13.37 -22.95
CA ALA A 17 -10.04 14.29 -24.01
C ALA A 17 -8.90 15.18 -24.52
N GLN A 18 -7.88 15.42 -23.69
CA GLN A 18 -6.68 16.19 -24.04
C GLN A 18 -5.56 15.31 -24.63
N GLY A 19 -5.82 14.03 -24.91
CA GLY A 19 -4.87 13.10 -25.52
C GLY A 19 -3.81 12.51 -24.57
N ALA A 20 -3.82 12.87 -23.29
CA ALA A 20 -2.90 12.32 -22.31
C ALA A 20 -3.34 10.90 -21.87
N PRO A 21 -2.43 9.98 -21.51
CA PRO A 21 -2.80 8.70 -20.96
C PRO A 21 -3.55 8.89 -19.64
N ARG A 22 -4.60 8.11 -19.42
CA ARG A 22 -5.35 8.10 -18.17
C ARG A 22 -4.46 7.56 -17.06
N ARG A 23 -4.52 8.18 -15.90
CA ARG A 23 -3.76 7.74 -14.71
C ARG A 23 -4.72 7.58 -13.55
N PHE A 24 -4.37 6.70 -12.63
CA PHE A 24 -5.00 6.67 -11.33
C PHE A 24 -4.38 7.79 -10.48
N GLU A 25 -5.17 8.75 -10.07
CA GLU A 25 -4.75 9.85 -9.20
C GLU A 25 -4.95 9.50 -7.73
N ALA A 26 -5.95 8.65 -7.46
CA ALA A 26 -6.27 8.12 -6.16
C ALA A 26 -6.63 6.63 -6.27
N VAL A 27 -6.58 5.91 -5.14
CA VAL A 27 -6.95 4.48 -5.10
C VAL A 27 -8.42 4.29 -5.46
N GLU A 28 -9.26 5.26 -5.11
CA GLU A 28 -10.69 5.32 -5.42
C GLU A 28 -10.99 5.29 -6.93
N ASP A 29 -10.04 5.69 -7.77
CA ASP A 29 -10.20 5.63 -9.22
C ASP A 29 -10.34 4.19 -9.74
N LEU A 30 -9.96 3.18 -8.94
CA LEU A 30 -10.25 1.78 -9.25
C LEU A 30 -11.74 1.53 -9.45
N MET A 31 -12.61 2.25 -8.74
CA MET A 31 -14.07 2.14 -8.88
C MET A 31 -14.59 2.57 -10.27
N ARG A 32 -13.76 3.23 -11.07
CA ARG A 32 -14.08 3.61 -12.45
C ARG A 32 -13.74 2.53 -13.49
N VAL A 33 -13.03 1.48 -13.04
CA VAL A 33 -12.66 0.37 -13.90
C VAL A 33 -13.83 -0.60 -14.02
N PRO A 34 -14.29 -0.96 -15.25
CA PRO A 34 -15.35 -1.94 -15.41
C PRO A 34 -15.02 -3.27 -14.72
N GLY A 35 -15.96 -3.76 -13.93
CA GLY A 35 -15.81 -5.01 -13.18
C GLY A 35 -15.18 -4.86 -11.79
N VAL A 36 -14.79 -3.66 -11.38
CA VAL A 36 -14.42 -3.37 -9.99
C VAL A 36 -15.67 -2.91 -9.24
N ASP A 37 -16.10 -3.71 -8.29
CA ASP A 37 -17.14 -3.37 -7.32
C ASP A 37 -16.54 -2.87 -6.00
N TYR A 38 -17.40 -2.44 -5.07
CA TYR A 38 -16.98 -1.92 -3.79
C TYR A 38 -16.26 -2.98 -2.93
N ASP A 39 -16.69 -4.24 -2.97
CA ASP A 39 -16.11 -5.31 -2.17
C ASP A 39 -14.67 -5.61 -2.64
N LEU A 40 -14.46 -5.62 -3.94
CA LEU A 40 -13.13 -5.77 -4.51
C LEU A 40 -12.25 -4.55 -4.21
N TYR A 41 -12.79 -3.33 -4.38
CA TYR A 41 -12.10 -2.11 -4.02
C TYR A 41 -11.68 -2.13 -2.54
N ALA A 42 -12.57 -2.48 -1.62
CA ALA A 42 -12.26 -2.54 -0.19
C ALA A 42 -11.11 -3.50 0.12
N ARG A 43 -11.06 -4.65 -0.55
CA ARG A 43 -9.95 -5.62 -0.40
C ARG A 43 -8.63 -5.14 -0.99
N LEU A 44 -8.67 -4.39 -2.08
CA LEU A 44 -7.46 -3.91 -2.77
C LEU A 44 -6.93 -2.59 -2.20
N SER A 45 -7.79 -1.75 -1.64
CA SER A 45 -7.44 -0.37 -1.25
C SER A 45 -6.25 -0.25 -0.30
N SER A 46 -6.05 -1.24 0.57
CA SER A 46 -4.89 -1.29 1.47
C SER A 46 -3.62 -1.88 0.86
N LEU A 47 -3.72 -2.51 -0.32
CA LEU A 47 -2.63 -3.24 -0.99
C LEU A 47 -2.04 -2.49 -2.18
N VAL A 48 -2.74 -1.46 -2.67
CA VAL A 48 -2.33 -0.70 -3.85
C VAL A 48 -2.15 0.77 -3.52
N THR A 49 -1.41 1.46 -4.36
CA THR A 49 -1.24 2.91 -4.29
C THR A 49 -1.33 3.51 -5.69
N ALA A 50 -1.92 4.68 -5.79
CA ALA A 50 -2.00 5.47 -7.01
C ALA A 50 -0.86 6.49 -7.12
N ASP A 51 0.30 6.21 -6.56
CA ASP A 51 1.42 7.14 -6.57
C ASP A 51 2.08 7.24 -7.95
N VAL A 52 1.75 8.30 -8.65
CA VAL A 52 2.29 8.60 -9.99
C VAL A 52 3.78 8.96 -10.01
N ARG A 53 4.39 9.23 -8.85
CA ARG A 53 5.82 9.55 -8.72
C ARG A 53 6.67 8.36 -8.33
N GLY A 54 6.05 7.25 -7.95
CA GLY A 54 6.72 5.98 -7.69
C GLY A 54 7.06 5.27 -9.01
N GLY A 55 8.23 4.64 -9.08
CA GLY A 55 8.66 3.85 -10.25
C GLY A 55 7.91 2.53 -10.42
N GLY A 56 6.78 2.32 -9.74
CA GLY A 56 6.04 1.05 -9.76
C GLY A 56 6.72 -0.07 -8.98
N THR A 57 7.75 0.24 -8.21
CA THR A 57 8.49 -0.75 -7.41
C THR A 57 8.09 -0.69 -5.94
N VAL A 58 8.18 -1.83 -5.27
CA VAL A 58 7.84 -2.04 -3.87
C VAL A 58 9.12 -2.30 -3.08
N ASN A 59 9.24 -1.70 -1.91
CA ASN A 59 10.28 -2.07 -0.95
C ASN A 59 9.81 -3.29 -0.13
N PRO A 60 10.38 -4.50 -0.33
CA PRO A 60 9.96 -5.71 0.38
C PRO A 60 10.13 -5.60 1.89
N MET A 61 11.09 -4.79 2.35
CA MET A 61 11.36 -4.61 3.78
C MET A 61 10.28 -3.79 4.49
N ALA A 62 9.41 -3.09 3.73
CA ALA A 62 8.32 -2.28 4.26
C ALA A 62 6.92 -2.71 3.77
N ALA A 63 6.85 -3.63 2.83
CA ALA A 63 5.59 -4.07 2.22
C ALA A 63 4.69 -4.82 3.23
N PRO A 64 3.36 -4.62 3.22
CA PRO A 64 2.45 -5.46 3.98
C PRO A 64 2.60 -6.96 3.62
N PRO A 65 2.32 -7.91 4.54
CA PRO A 65 2.47 -9.35 4.26
C PRO A 65 1.71 -9.83 3.01
N ALA A 66 0.51 -9.30 2.75
CA ALA A 66 -0.25 -9.63 1.55
C ALA A 66 0.43 -9.16 0.26
N VAL A 67 1.13 -8.02 0.28
CA VAL A 67 1.92 -7.54 -0.86
C VAL A 67 3.18 -8.39 -1.04
N LEU A 68 3.84 -8.82 0.05
CA LEU A 68 4.94 -9.78 -0.03
C LEU A 68 4.50 -11.09 -0.67
N GLN A 69 3.30 -11.58 -0.36
CA GLN A 69 2.76 -12.79 -0.98
C GLN A 69 2.57 -12.62 -2.50
N VAL A 70 2.10 -11.45 -2.94
CA VAL A 70 2.01 -11.14 -4.38
C VAL A 70 3.40 -11.15 -5.02
N LEU A 71 4.38 -10.48 -4.41
CA LEU A 71 5.77 -10.46 -4.89
C LEU A 71 6.42 -11.85 -4.93
N ALA A 72 6.00 -12.75 -4.02
CA ALA A 72 6.42 -14.15 -3.97
C ALA A 72 5.62 -15.08 -4.92
N GLY A 73 4.91 -14.52 -5.90
CA GLY A 73 4.10 -15.30 -6.84
C GLY A 73 2.96 -16.09 -6.20
N GLY A 74 2.44 -15.65 -5.06
CA GLY A 74 1.40 -16.33 -4.28
C GLY A 74 1.93 -17.25 -3.18
N ASN A 75 3.24 -17.40 -3.03
CA ASN A 75 3.85 -18.26 -2.01
C ASN A 75 3.74 -17.61 -0.60
N ALA A 76 2.71 -18.02 0.15
CA ALA A 76 2.45 -17.51 1.50
C ALA A 76 3.56 -17.87 2.49
N THR A 77 4.17 -19.06 2.38
CA THR A 77 5.23 -19.50 3.29
C THR A 77 6.47 -18.62 3.15
N MET A 78 6.88 -18.33 1.93
CA MET A 78 8.00 -17.42 1.65
C MET A 78 7.72 -16.00 2.16
N ALA A 79 6.53 -15.48 1.88
CA ALA A 79 6.12 -14.16 2.36
C ALA A 79 6.18 -14.07 3.89
N GLN A 80 5.72 -15.10 4.59
CA GLN A 80 5.75 -15.16 6.05
C GLN A 80 7.18 -15.30 6.61
N GLN A 81 8.05 -16.06 5.97
CA GLN A 81 9.46 -16.14 6.35
C GLN A 81 10.15 -14.79 6.26
N ILE A 82 9.99 -14.09 5.13
CA ILE A 82 10.54 -12.75 4.94
C ILE A 82 9.99 -11.78 5.99
N ASP A 83 8.68 -11.82 6.27
CA ASP A 83 8.06 -10.97 7.26
C ASP A 83 8.62 -11.22 8.68
N THR A 84 8.78 -12.47 9.07
CA THR A 84 9.36 -12.86 10.36
C THR A 84 10.81 -12.39 10.48
N LEU A 85 11.63 -12.61 9.45
CA LEU A 85 13.05 -12.22 9.46
C LEU A 85 13.22 -10.70 9.57
N ARG A 86 12.47 -9.90 8.81
CA ARG A 86 12.55 -8.44 8.91
C ARG A 86 12.04 -7.90 10.26
N GLN A 87 10.99 -8.52 10.86
CA GLN A 87 10.49 -8.13 12.17
C GLN A 87 11.50 -8.44 13.29
N SER A 88 12.31 -9.47 13.14
CA SER A 88 13.41 -9.78 14.08
C SER A 88 14.61 -8.81 13.95
N GLY A 89 14.57 -7.86 13.02
CA GLY A 89 15.66 -6.92 12.78
C GLY A 89 16.87 -7.55 12.08
N GLN A 90 16.72 -8.73 11.49
CA GLN A 90 17.79 -9.39 10.77
C GLN A 90 18.18 -8.58 9.52
N THR A 91 19.47 -8.31 9.39
CA THR A 91 20.05 -7.71 8.18
C THR A 91 20.35 -8.77 7.12
N GLY A 92 20.23 -8.41 5.84
CA GLY A 92 20.56 -9.33 4.76
C GLY A 92 19.50 -10.41 4.52
N VAL A 93 18.22 -10.07 4.68
CA VAL A 93 17.12 -10.98 4.33
C VAL A 93 17.22 -11.37 2.86
N ASP A 94 17.16 -12.66 2.58
CA ASP A 94 17.17 -13.18 1.21
C ASP A 94 15.84 -12.86 0.51
N LEU A 95 15.93 -12.10 -0.58
CA LEU A 95 14.81 -11.65 -1.39
C LEU A 95 14.80 -12.30 -2.79
N THR A 96 15.69 -13.25 -3.06
CA THR A 96 15.87 -13.84 -4.40
C THR A 96 14.63 -14.58 -4.92
N GLY A 97 13.77 -15.02 -4.03
CA GLY A 97 12.49 -15.66 -4.39
C GLY A 97 11.35 -14.70 -4.73
N LEU A 98 11.57 -13.38 -4.66
CA LEU A 98 10.58 -12.38 -5.03
C LEU A 98 10.78 -11.95 -6.49
N ASP A 99 9.70 -11.48 -7.13
CA ASP A 99 9.76 -10.96 -8.50
C ASP A 99 10.58 -9.65 -8.54
N ALA A 100 11.80 -9.74 -9.03
CA ALA A 100 12.75 -8.62 -9.10
C ALA A 100 12.24 -7.45 -9.95
N THR A 101 11.29 -7.68 -10.87
CA THR A 101 10.69 -6.64 -11.73
C THR A 101 9.97 -5.57 -10.91
N PHE A 102 9.40 -5.99 -9.77
CA PHE A 102 8.60 -5.12 -8.90
C PHE A 102 9.30 -4.69 -7.63
N ILE A 103 10.58 -5.07 -7.44
CA ILE A 103 11.34 -4.72 -6.24
C ILE A 103 12.14 -3.44 -6.46
N GLY A 104 12.03 -2.51 -5.52
CA GLY A 104 12.86 -1.32 -5.44
C GLY A 104 13.70 -1.33 -4.16
N THR A 105 15.03 -1.27 -4.32
CA THR A 105 15.99 -1.18 -3.21
C THR A 105 16.55 0.23 -3.02
N GLY A 106 16.04 1.20 -3.76
CA GLY A 106 16.48 2.59 -3.69
C GLY A 106 16.19 3.26 -2.35
N THR A 107 16.84 4.39 -2.09
CA THR A 107 16.61 5.19 -0.89
C THR A 107 15.14 5.60 -0.82
N VAL A 108 14.39 4.97 0.06
CA VAL A 108 12.97 5.27 0.26
C VAL A 108 12.86 6.57 1.04
N ARG A 109 12.25 7.58 0.42
CA ARG A 109 11.90 8.84 1.10
C ARG A 109 10.45 8.87 1.57
N ARG A 110 9.70 7.82 1.27
CA ARG A 110 8.26 7.73 1.56
C ARG A 110 8.02 6.74 2.67
N TYR A 111 7.23 7.18 3.62
CA TYR A 111 6.90 6.41 4.80
C TYR A 111 5.40 6.44 5.02
N ARG A 112 4.89 5.32 5.50
CA ARG A 112 3.58 5.23 6.12
C ARG A 112 3.79 5.34 7.63
N MET A 113 3.27 6.40 8.23
CA MET A 113 3.26 6.59 9.67
C MET A 113 1.85 6.31 10.19
N GLN A 114 1.74 5.44 11.19
CA GLN A 114 0.48 5.10 11.83
C GLN A 114 0.57 5.44 13.32
N ALA A 115 -0.42 6.19 13.79
CA ALA A 115 -0.63 6.45 15.21
C ALA A 115 -1.96 5.80 15.62
N ARG A 116 -1.92 5.01 16.68
CA ARG A 116 -3.10 4.36 17.27
C ARG A 116 -3.28 4.86 18.69
N VAL A 117 -4.45 5.42 18.97
CA VAL A 117 -4.82 5.92 20.30
C VAL A 117 -6.00 5.11 20.81
N SER A 118 -5.79 4.34 21.86
CA SER A 118 -6.87 3.60 22.51
C SER A 118 -7.78 4.54 23.28
N VAL A 119 -9.08 4.29 23.23
CA VAL A 119 -10.10 5.02 24.00
C VAL A 119 -10.62 4.16 25.15
N ALA A 120 -11.25 4.82 26.15
CA ALA A 120 -11.60 4.19 27.40
C ALA A 120 -12.62 3.03 27.26
N ASP A 121 -13.40 3.01 26.22
CA ASP A 121 -14.38 1.96 25.89
C ASP A 121 -13.77 0.71 25.22
N GLY A 122 -12.46 0.71 24.99
CA GLY A 122 -11.71 -0.40 24.38
C GLY A 122 -11.58 -0.30 22.85
N GLY A 123 -12.17 0.70 22.22
CA GLY A 123 -11.92 1.03 20.81
C GLY A 123 -10.60 1.75 20.60
N ALA A 124 -10.31 2.10 19.36
CA ALA A 124 -9.15 2.93 19.05
C ALA A 124 -9.39 3.88 17.87
N PHE A 125 -8.77 5.05 17.93
CA PHE A 125 -8.58 5.91 16.78
C PHE A 125 -7.25 5.60 16.11
N VAL A 126 -7.29 5.37 14.80
CA VAL A 126 -6.11 5.12 13.99
C VAL A 126 -5.97 6.22 12.95
N ILE A 127 -4.82 6.88 12.93
CA ILE A 127 -4.47 7.86 11.91
C ILE A 127 -3.28 7.32 11.15
N THR A 128 -3.44 7.13 9.85
CA THR A 128 -2.36 6.75 8.94
C THR A 128 -2.02 7.92 8.04
N ARG A 129 -0.76 8.33 8.04
CA ARG A 129 -0.22 9.36 7.14
C ARG A 129 0.81 8.76 6.20
N TYR A 130 0.69 9.13 4.95
CA TYR A 130 1.69 8.82 3.92
C TYR A 130 2.50 10.09 3.69
N VAL A 131 3.78 10.02 3.97
CA VAL A 131 4.66 11.18 3.98
C VAL A 131 5.86 10.98 3.05
N ASP A 132 6.26 12.06 2.41
CA ASP A 132 7.51 12.16 1.66
C ASP A 132 8.49 12.97 2.52
N VAL A 133 9.59 12.34 2.91
CA VAL A 133 10.63 13.01 3.71
C VAL A 133 11.46 13.90 2.79
N ASN A 134 11.27 15.20 2.93
CA ASN A 134 12.00 16.21 2.19
C ASN A 134 12.48 17.30 3.15
N PRO A 135 13.80 17.44 3.38
CA PRO A 135 14.35 18.44 4.29
C PRO A 135 14.12 19.88 3.85
N ARG A 136 13.57 20.11 2.65
CA ARG A 136 13.25 21.44 2.12
C ARG A 136 11.75 21.75 2.11
N SER A 137 11.00 21.14 3.00
CA SER A 137 9.56 21.45 3.14
C SER A 137 9.35 22.92 3.52
N ARG A 138 8.37 23.57 2.86
CA ARG A 138 8.04 24.99 3.10
C ARG A 138 7.44 25.25 4.48
N ASP A 139 6.91 24.22 5.12
CA ASP A 139 6.18 24.30 6.39
C ASP A 139 7.10 24.14 7.61
N GLY A 140 8.42 24.06 7.41
CA GLY A 140 9.39 23.80 8.47
C GLY A 140 9.36 22.34 9.00
N LEU A 141 8.47 21.49 8.48
CA LEU A 141 8.47 20.07 8.79
C LEU A 141 9.44 19.32 7.87
N PRO A 142 10.16 18.30 8.36
CA PRO A 142 11.07 17.52 7.52
C PRO A 142 10.35 16.57 6.56
N TRP A 143 9.01 16.63 6.47
CA TRP A 143 8.19 15.82 5.56
C TRP A 143 6.99 16.59 5.05
N THR A 144 6.44 16.11 3.92
CA THR A 144 5.17 16.55 3.36
C THR A 144 4.18 15.39 3.38
N THR A 145 2.98 15.58 3.95
CA THR A 145 1.90 14.60 3.90
C THR A 145 1.18 14.70 2.56
N PHE A 146 1.10 13.61 1.80
CA PHE A 146 0.39 13.57 0.52
C PHE A 146 -0.91 12.76 0.58
N HIS A 147 -1.09 11.92 1.60
CA HIS A 147 -2.34 11.21 1.86
C HIS A 147 -2.51 10.97 3.36
N MET A 148 -3.76 10.97 3.83
CA MET A 148 -4.10 10.71 5.22
C MET A 148 -5.41 9.94 5.31
N GLN A 149 -5.42 8.90 6.11
CA GLN A 149 -6.59 8.10 6.45
C GLN A 149 -6.87 8.20 7.95
N ARG A 150 -8.15 8.17 8.31
CA ARG A 150 -8.61 8.13 9.70
C ARG A 150 -9.61 7.00 9.82
N GLU A 151 -9.39 6.15 10.79
CA GLU A 151 -10.23 4.99 11.05
C GLU A 151 -10.59 4.95 12.53
N VAL A 152 -11.79 4.44 12.81
CA VAL A 152 -12.22 4.11 14.17
C VAL A 152 -12.32 2.61 14.24
N GLU A 153 -11.44 1.99 15.03
CA GLU A 153 -11.52 0.57 15.32
C GLU A 153 -12.57 0.35 16.40
N PRO A 154 -13.59 -0.46 16.14
CA PRO A 154 -14.61 -0.76 17.15
C PRO A 154 -14.03 -1.57 18.30
N VAL A 155 -14.73 -1.56 19.41
CA VAL A 155 -14.44 -2.44 20.55
C VAL A 155 -14.50 -3.90 20.09
N PRO A 156 -13.46 -4.72 20.31
CA PRO A 156 -13.55 -6.13 19.98
C PRO A 156 -14.71 -6.78 20.78
N PRO A 157 -15.50 -7.66 20.17
CA PRO A 157 -16.57 -8.36 20.89
C PRO A 157 -15.95 -9.07 22.11
N ARG A 158 -16.55 -8.88 23.29
CA ARG A 158 -16.14 -9.61 24.49
C ARG A 158 -16.32 -11.09 24.22
N SER A 159 -15.25 -11.86 24.31
CA SER A 159 -15.36 -13.31 24.36
C SER A 159 -16.23 -13.66 25.57
N SER A 160 -17.45 -14.13 25.32
CA SER A 160 -18.26 -14.69 26.40
C SER A 160 -17.53 -15.92 26.96
N PRO A 161 -17.50 -16.08 28.28
CA PRO A 161 -16.81 -17.21 28.93
C PRO A 161 -17.50 -18.55 28.61
#